data_34ead48820c14ff44c710a17b809f661
#
_entry.id   34ead48820c14ff44c710a17b809f661
#
_cell.length_a   1.000
_cell.length_b   1.000
_cell.length_c   1.000
_cell.angle_alpha   90.00
_cell.angle_beta   90.00
_cell.angle_gamma   90.00
#
_symmetry.space_group_name_H-M   'P 1'
#
loop_
_entity.id
_entity.type
_entity.pdbx_description
1 polymer ?
#
loop_
_entity_poly.entity_id
_entity_poly.type
_entity_poly.pdbx_seq_one_letter_code
_entity_poly.pdbx_strand_id
1 'polypeptide(L)'
;MTPANNTQKTIVSLFDYTGNMVQPWAEAGHKCYIFDIQHEGQQTRKTYPSGGFIQSYAADLSDPKALKEIAGLSPDLIFSFPPCTDLAVSGAKHFAKKELANPEFQREAVELARTALDLSNILLFDHGKTVPWIAENPISVLSTKWR
;
A
#
# COMPACT_ATOMS: atom_id res chain seq x y z
N MET A 1 11.84 24.73 19.71
CA MET A 1 11.38 23.71 20.66
C MET A 1 10.58 22.66 19.92
N THR A 2 10.86 21.43 20.17
CA THR A 2 10.08 20.33 19.62
C THR A 2 8.83 20.15 20.49
N PRO A 3 7.65 20.20 19.90
CA PRO A 3 6.43 19.92 20.68
C PRO A 3 6.51 18.55 21.36
N ALA A 4 6.02 18.47 22.59
CA ALA A 4 6.05 17.23 23.34
C ALA A 4 5.30 16.09 22.63
N ASN A 5 4.33 16.43 21.78
CA ASN A 5 3.54 15.48 21.00
C ASN A 5 4.06 15.29 19.57
N ASN A 6 5.24 15.83 19.26
CA ASN A 6 5.86 15.62 17.96
C ASN A 6 6.43 14.20 17.88
N THR A 7 5.56 13.23 17.91
CA THR A 7 5.91 11.82 17.91
C THR A 7 6.16 11.37 16.48
N GLN A 8 7.26 10.63 16.28
CA GLN A 8 7.56 10.02 15.01
C GLN A 8 6.49 8.96 14.69
N LYS A 9 5.82 9.12 13.56
CA LYS A 9 4.80 8.19 13.09
C LYS A 9 5.38 7.19 12.10
N THR A 10 4.70 6.08 11.94
CA THR A 10 5.03 5.05 10.96
C THR A 10 4.01 5.11 9.83
N ILE A 11 4.51 5.38 8.62
CA ILE A 11 3.70 5.48 7.42
C ILE A 11 4.04 4.29 6.53
N VAL A 12 3.03 3.56 6.08
CA VAL A 12 3.20 2.42 5.19
C VAL A 12 2.54 2.76 3.86
N SER A 13 3.24 2.50 2.77
CA SER A 13 2.71 2.69 1.42
C SER A 13 2.83 1.40 0.64
N LEU A 14 1.70 0.86 0.22
CA LEU A 14 1.59 -0.42 -0.46
C LEU A 14 1.54 -0.22 -1.98
N PHE A 15 2.15 -1.12 -2.73
CA PHE A 15 2.27 -1.01 -4.19
C PHE A 15 2.92 0.31 -4.57
N ASP A 16 3.99 0.66 -3.88
CA ASP A 16 4.67 1.94 -4.06
C ASP A 16 6.14 1.72 -4.40
N TYR A 17 6.47 2.00 -5.65
CA TYR A 17 7.83 1.89 -6.14
C TYR A 17 8.65 3.15 -5.89
N THR A 18 8.06 4.32 -6.08
CA THR A 18 8.79 5.59 -6.06
C THR A 18 8.94 6.23 -4.69
N GLY A 19 7.97 6.03 -3.80
CA GLY A 19 7.94 6.70 -2.50
C GLY A 19 7.55 8.17 -2.56
N ASN A 20 7.09 8.66 -3.73
CA ASN A 20 6.79 10.09 -3.87
C ASN A 20 5.69 10.58 -2.93
N MET A 21 4.68 9.76 -2.66
CA MET A 21 3.58 10.15 -1.77
C MET A 21 4.05 10.31 -0.33
N VAL A 22 4.98 9.47 0.11
CA VAL A 22 5.43 9.48 1.51
C VAL A 22 6.60 10.44 1.75
N GLN A 23 7.20 11.01 0.72
CA GLN A 23 8.36 11.88 0.85
C GLN A 23 8.13 13.05 1.81
N PRO A 24 7.01 13.81 1.73
CA PRO A 24 6.76 14.89 2.68
C PRO A 24 6.72 14.41 4.14
N TRP A 25 6.23 13.19 4.36
CA TRP A 25 6.18 12.60 5.69
C TRP A 25 7.58 12.27 6.20
N ALA A 26 8.43 11.71 5.34
CA ALA A 26 9.81 11.41 5.69
C ALA A 26 10.61 12.69 5.96
N GLU A 27 10.40 13.72 5.15
CA GLU A 27 11.03 15.04 5.35
C GLU A 27 10.61 15.66 6.68
N ALA A 28 9.38 15.38 7.12
CA ALA A 28 8.86 15.86 8.41
C ALA A 28 9.33 15.02 9.60
N GLY A 29 10.10 13.97 9.37
CA GLY A 29 10.70 13.17 10.45
C GLY A 29 10.05 11.82 10.71
N HIS A 30 9.12 11.38 9.85
CA HIS A 30 8.42 10.13 10.07
C HIS A 30 9.13 8.94 9.41
N LYS A 31 8.83 7.75 9.91
CA LYS A 31 9.33 6.49 9.35
C LYS A 31 8.40 6.05 8.23
N CYS A 32 8.91 5.98 7.02
CA CYS A 32 8.13 5.58 5.86
C CYS A 32 8.66 4.29 5.30
N TYR A 33 7.76 3.34 5.09
CA TYR A 33 8.07 2.04 4.50
C TYR A 33 7.24 1.86 3.24
N ILE A 34 7.91 1.62 2.12
CA ILE A 34 7.24 1.41 0.84
C ILE A 34 7.43 -0.04 0.40
N PHE A 35 6.37 -0.66 -0.07
CA PHE A 35 6.34 -2.07 -0.41
C PHE A 35 5.91 -2.26 -1.86
N ASP A 36 6.73 -2.95 -2.63
CA ASP A 36 6.43 -3.32 -4.01
C ASP A 36 7.33 -4.49 -4.39
N ILE A 37 6.79 -5.44 -5.15
CA ILE A 37 7.59 -6.57 -5.62
C ILE A 37 8.75 -6.11 -6.50
N GLN A 38 8.63 -4.94 -7.15
CA GLN A 38 9.67 -4.38 -7.99
C GLN A 38 10.92 -3.96 -7.22
N HIS A 39 10.87 -3.89 -5.91
CA HIS A 39 12.05 -3.61 -5.08
C HIS A 39 12.97 -4.81 -4.89
N GLU A 40 12.61 -5.97 -5.42
CA GLU A 40 13.44 -7.16 -5.30
C GLU A 40 14.86 -6.90 -5.85
N GLY A 41 15.87 -7.15 -5.00
CA GLY A 41 17.26 -6.89 -5.33
C GLY A 41 17.67 -5.42 -5.32
N GLN A 42 16.78 -4.50 -5.02
CA GLN A 42 17.01 -3.06 -5.07
C GLN A 42 16.54 -2.33 -3.82
N GLN A 43 16.48 -3.01 -2.69
CA GLN A 43 16.01 -2.40 -1.44
C GLN A 43 16.96 -1.31 -0.99
N THR A 44 16.40 -0.15 -0.65
CA THR A 44 17.18 1.04 -0.28
C THR A 44 16.57 1.72 0.94
N ARG A 45 17.41 2.51 1.61
CA ARG A 45 16.95 3.43 2.67
C ARG A 45 17.46 4.82 2.35
N LYS A 46 16.54 5.77 2.22
CA LYS A 46 16.87 7.19 2.08
C LYS A 46 16.53 7.88 3.40
N THR A 47 17.53 8.56 3.97
CA THR A 47 17.38 9.27 5.25
C THR A 47 17.30 10.78 5.01
N TYR A 48 16.64 11.48 5.95
CA TYR A 48 16.44 12.91 5.89
C TYR A 48 17.01 13.58 7.17
N PRO A 49 17.44 14.85 7.08
CA PRO A 49 17.98 15.55 8.27
C PRO A 49 17.03 15.59 9.47
N SER A 50 15.74 15.51 9.22
CA SER A 50 14.71 15.48 10.27
C SER A 50 14.74 14.20 11.13
N GLY A 51 15.48 13.16 10.70
CA GLY A 51 15.44 11.85 11.31
C GLY A 51 14.44 10.89 10.64
N GLY A 52 13.65 11.40 9.71
CA GLY A 52 12.75 10.57 8.91
C GLY A 52 13.50 9.78 7.85
N PHE A 53 12.83 8.75 7.30
CA PHE A 53 13.43 7.94 6.25
C PHE A 53 12.36 7.29 5.38
N ILE A 54 12.78 6.87 4.19
CA ILE A 54 11.99 5.99 3.32
C ILE A 54 12.78 4.70 3.15
N GLN A 55 12.21 3.60 3.61
CA GLN A 55 12.78 2.26 3.46
C GLN A 55 11.93 1.48 2.46
N SER A 56 12.55 0.97 1.39
CA SER A 56 11.86 0.11 0.44
C SER A 56 12.04 -1.36 0.81
N TYR A 57 10.98 -2.14 0.59
CA TYR A 57 10.98 -3.58 0.76
C TYR A 57 10.31 -4.24 -0.44
N ALA A 58 10.90 -5.32 -0.92
CA ALA A 58 10.22 -6.20 -1.87
C ALA A 58 9.18 -7.01 -1.11
N ALA A 59 7.94 -6.99 -1.59
CA ALA A 59 6.87 -7.77 -0.97
C ALA A 59 5.84 -8.16 -2.02
N ASP A 60 5.42 -9.42 -1.96
CA ASP A 60 4.25 -9.89 -2.69
C ASP A 60 3.03 -9.63 -1.80
N LEU A 61 2.32 -8.56 -2.10
CA LEU A 61 1.18 -8.12 -1.29
C LEU A 61 -0.07 -8.96 -1.48
N SER A 62 -0.04 -9.95 -2.38
CA SER A 62 -1.08 -10.97 -2.47
C SER A 62 -0.89 -12.08 -1.43
N ASP A 63 0.27 -12.14 -0.79
CA ASP A 63 0.57 -13.12 0.25
C ASP A 63 0.12 -12.60 1.61
N PRO A 64 -0.82 -13.29 2.30
CA PRO A 64 -1.27 -12.88 3.63
C PRO A 64 -0.14 -12.77 4.67
N LYS A 65 0.94 -13.53 4.50
CA LYS A 65 2.09 -13.44 5.40
C LYS A 65 2.77 -12.08 5.32
N ALA A 66 2.85 -11.50 4.12
CA ALA A 66 3.42 -10.18 3.93
C ALA A 66 2.63 -9.13 4.71
N LEU A 67 1.29 -9.18 4.66
CA LEU A 67 0.45 -8.25 5.40
C LEU A 67 0.62 -8.38 6.91
N LYS A 68 0.78 -9.60 7.42
CA LYS A 68 1.02 -9.82 8.85
C LYS A 68 2.36 -9.25 9.29
N GLU A 69 3.39 -9.39 8.47
CA GLU A 69 4.71 -8.81 8.75
C GLU A 69 4.64 -7.27 8.74
N ILE A 70 3.93 -6.70 7.78
CA ILE A 70 3.73 -5.24 7.70
C ILE A 70 2.94 -4.74 8.92
N ALA A 71 1.93 -5.47 9.35
CA ALA A 71 1.18 -5.12 10.56
C ALA A 71 2.09 -5.08 11.80
N GLY A 72 3.13 -5.90 11.83
CA GLY A 72 4.14 -5.90 12.90
C GLY A 72 4.92 -4.59 13.00
N LEU A 73 4.96 -3.78 11.96
CA LEU A 73 5.56 -2.44 12.00
C LEU A 73 4.69 -1.42 12.75
N SER A 74 3.47 -1.78 13.07
CA SER A 74 2.49 -0.91 13.74
C SER A 74 2.28 0.43 13.02
N PRO A 75 1.85 0.40 11.75
CA PRO A 75 1.64 1.64 10.99
C PRO A 75 0.57 2.52 11.63
N ASP A 76 0.74 3.84 11.47
CA ASP A 76 -0.20 4.85 11.91
C ASP A 76 -1.05 5.39 10.75
N LEU A 77 -0.58 5.20 9.52
CA LEU A 77 -1.28 5.60 8.30
C LEU A 77 -0.87 4.66 7.18
N ILE A 78 -1.83 4.27 6.36
CA ILE A 78 -1.60 3.36 5.22
C ILE A 78 -2.03 4.06 3.94
N PHE A 79 -1.11 4.11 2.96
CA PHE A 79 -1.42 4.44 1.57
C PHE A 79 -1.37 3.17 0.74
N SER A 80 -2.16 3.09 -0.32
CA SER A 80 -2.14 1.96 -1.23
C SER A 80 -2.39 2.41 -2.66
N PHE A 81 -1.54 1.93 -3.58
CA PHE A 81 -1.62 2.22 -5.00
C PHE A 81 -1.72 0.91 -5.79
N PRO A 82 -2.80 0.14 -5.59
CA PRO A 82 -2.90 -1.18 -6.22
C PRO A 82 -2.88 -1.08 -7.74
N PRO A 83 -2.40 -2.12 -8.43
CA PRO A 83 -2.46 -2.16 -9.89
C PRO A 83 -3.89 -1.97 -10.37
N CYS A 84 -4.11 -0.99 -11.24
CA CYS A 84 -5.45 -0.59 -11.67
C CYS A 84 -5.79 -0.94 -13.11
N THR A 85 -4.83 -1.46 -13.90
CA THR A 85 -5.01 -1.73 -15.32
C THR A 85 -6.20 -2.65 -15.60
N ASP A 86 -6.45 -3.63 -14.73
CA ASP A 86 -7.53 -4.60 -14.90
C ASP A 86 -8.88 -4.09 -14.41
N LEU A 87 -8.91 -2.95 -13.74
CA LEU A 87 -10.14 -2.36 -13.20
C LEU A 87 -10.47 -1.01 -13.82
N ALA A 88 -9.46 -0.30 -14.33
CA ALA A 88 -9.65 1.04 -14.88
C ALA A 88 -10.48 1.02 -16.17
N VAL A 89 -11.35 2.00 -16.33
CA VAL A 89 -12.16 2.15 -17.54
C VAL A 89 -11.28 2.25 -18.79
N SER A 90 -10.13 2.90 -18.67
CA SER A 90 -9.16 3.00 -19.78
C SER A 90 -8.62 1.63 -20.24
N GLY A 91 -8.66 0.62 -19.37
CA GLY A 91 -8.25 -0.75 -19.71
C GLY A 91 -9.38 -1.65 -20.17
N ALA A 92 -10.63 -1.16 -20.20
CA ALA A 92 -11.82 -1.99 -20.46
C ALA A 92 -11.79 -2.68 -21.83
N LYS A 93 -11.17 -2.07 -22.83
CA LYS A 93 -11.05 -2.66 -24.18
C LYS A 93 -10.28 -4.00 -24.20
N HIS A 94 -9.52 -4.29 -23.14
CA HIS A 94 -8.72 -5.51 -23.03
C HIS A 94 -9.37 -6.58 -22.14
N PHE A 95 -10.50 -6.27 -21.49
CA PHE A 95 -11.11 -7.15 -20.50
C PHE A 95 -11.50 -8.51 -21.06
N ALA A 96 -12.14 -8.56 -22.23
CA ALA A 96 -12.54 -9.82 -22.83
C ALA A 96 -11.34 -10.74 -23.12
N LYS A 97 -10.25 -10.17 -23.64
CA LYS A 97 -9.03 -10.92 -23.92
C LYS A 97 -8.39 -11.45 -22.64
N LYS A 98 -8.34 -10.63 -21.60
CA LYS A 98 -7.79 -11.03 -20.30
C LYS A 98 -8.62 -12.11 -19.64
N GLU A 99 -9.95 -12.02 -19.76
CA GLU A 99 -10.87 -13.02 -19.22
C GLU A 99 -10.71 -14.38 -19.89
N LEU A 100 -10.41 -14.41 -21.21
CA LEU A 100 -10.12 -15.66 -21.91
C LEU A 100 -8.83 -16.31 -21.41
N ALA A 101 -7.82 -15.50 -21.05
CA ALA A 101 -6.55 -15.98 -20.53
C ALA A 101 -6.64 -16.37 -19.05
N ASN A 102 -7.40 -15.62 -18.26
CA ASN A 102 -7.62 -15.86 -16.83
C ASN A 102 -9.00 -15.35 -16.45
N PRO A 103 -10.02 -16.22 -16.33
CA PRO A 103 -11.37 -15.82 -15.98
C PRO A 103 -11.51 -15.10 -14.64
N GLU A 104 -10.53 -15.26 -13.76
CA GLU A 104 -10.51 -14.66 -12.42
C GLU A 104 -9.76 -13.33 -12.36
N PHE A 105 -9.31 -12.77 -13.49
CA PHE A 105 -8.40 -11.61 -13.47
C PHE A 105 -8.97 -10.40 -12.74
N GLN A 106 -10.28 -10.12 -12.90
CA GLN A 106 -10.90 -8.98 -12.20
C GLN A 106 -11.10 -9.26 -10.71
N ARG A 107 -11.41 -10.50 -10.36
CA ARG A 107 -11.54 -10.88 -8.94
C ARG A 107 -10.20 -10.73 -8.24
N GLU A 108 -9.13 -11.21 -8.83
CA GLU A 108 -7.77 -11.08 -8.29
C GLU A 108 -7.38 -9.60 -8.17
N ALA A 109 -7.73 -8.78 -9.16
CA ALA A 109 -7.46 -7.35 -9.12
C ALA A 109 -8.23 -6.64 -8.00
N VAL A 110 -9.48 -7.03 -7.75
CA VAL A 110 -10.27 -6.50 -6.62
C VAL A 110 -9.63 -6.91 -5.29
N GLU A 111 -9.15 -8.15 -5.18
CA GLU A 111 -8.46 -8.60 -3.98
C GLU A 111 -7.21 -7.76 -3.70
N LEU A 112 -6.43 -7.44 -4.73
CA LEU A 112 -5.29 -6.53 -4.58
C LEU A 112 -5.72 -5.11 -4.19
N ALA A 113 -6.84 -4.63 -4.75
CA ALA A 113 -7.36 -3.31 -4.40
C ALA A 113 -7.81 -3.24 -2.93
N ARG A 114 -8.17 -4.38 -2.33
CA ARG A 114 -8.59 -4.46 -0.93
C ARG A 114 -7.43 -4.58 0.06
N THR A 115 -6.21 -4.62 -0.40
CA THR A 115 -5.05 -4.90 0.45
C THR A 115 -4.95 -3.94 1.65
N ALA A 116 -5.22 -2.65 1.44
CA ALA A 116 -5.19 -1.68 2.54
C ALA A 116 -6.26 -1.97 3.59
N LEU A 117 -7.46 -2.32 3.15
CA LEU A 117 -8.54 -2.72 4.06
C LEU A 117 -8.16 -3.98 4.83
N ASP A 118 -7.61 -4.98 4.14
CA ASP A 118 -7.18 -6.23 4.78
C ASP A 118 -6.11 -5.96 5.85
N LEU A 119 -5.14 -5.10 5.53
CA LEU A 119 -4.12 -4.71 6.51
C LEU A 119 -4.74 -3.97 7.70
N SER A 120 -5.67 -3.05 7.45
CA SER A 120 -6.35 -2.33 8.54
C SER A 120 -7.14 -3.27 9.44
N ASN A 121 -7.75 -4.31 8.87
CA ASN A 121 -8.46 -5.32 9.64
C ASN A 121 -7.52 -6.16 10.49
N ILE A 122 -6.36 -6.54 9.97
CA ILE A 122 -5.34 -7.25 10.76
C ILE A 122 -4.92 -6.38 11.96
N LEU A 123 -4.67 -5.09 11.72
CA LEU A 123 -4.29 -4.18 12.79
C LEU A 123 -5.39 -4.04 13.85
N LEU A 124 -6.64 -3.96 13.42
CA LEU A 124 -7.75 -3.86 14.36
C LEU A 124 -7.93 -5.14 15.19
N PHE A 125 -7.97 -6.30 14.53
CA PHE A 125 -8.32 -7.56 15.20
C PHE A 125 -7.15 -8.19 15.94
N ASP A 126 -5.93 -8.11 15.39
CA ASP A 126 -4.76 -8.75 15.99
C ASP A 126 -3.97 -7.81 16.92
N HIS A 127 -4.03 -6.49 16.69
CA HIS A 127 -3.25 -5.52 17.42
C HIS A 127 -4.10 -4.48 18.18
N GLY A 128 -5.43 -4.54 18.04
CA GLY A 128 -6.33 -3.58 18.71
C GLY A 128 -6.15 -2.15 18.25
N LYS A 129 -5.66 -1.93 17.04
CA LYS A 129 -5.31 -0.60 16.53
C LYS A 129 -6.17 -0.23 15.33
N THR A 130 -6.87 0.89 15.44
CA THR A 130 -7.61 1.48 14.31
C THR A 130 -6.68 2.41 13.54
N VAL A 131 -6.44 2.11 12.26
CA VAL A 131 -5.50 2.85 11.43
C VAL A 131 -6.22 3.37 10.18
N PRO A 132 -6.14 4.69 9.90
CA PRO A 132 -6.70 5.23 8.67
C PRO A 132 -5.91 4.74 7.46
N TRP A 133 -6.62 4.54 6.36
CA TRP A 133 -6.00 4.14 5.11
C TRP A 133 -6.62 4.87 3.92
N ILE A 134 -5.82 5.09 2.90
CA ILE A 134 -6.22 5.75 1.66
C ILE A 134 -5.71 4.89 0.50
N ALA A 135 -6.63 4.48 -0.36
CA ALA A 135 -6.28 3.75 -1.58
C ALA A 135 -6.60 4.61 -2.79
N GLU A 136 -5.64 4.77 -3.68
CA GLU A 136 -5.86 5.44 -4.95
C GLU A 136 -6.69 4.53 -5.85
N ASN A 137 -7.75 5.07 -6.42
CA ASN A 137 -8.68 4.33 -7.26
C ASN A 137 -9.13 5.24 -8.41
N PRO A 138 -8.54 5.11 -9.60
CA PRO A 138 -9.01 5.85 -10.76
C PRO A 138 -10.42 5.40 -11.15
N ILE A 139 -11.08 6.12 -12.04
CA ILE A 139 -12.39 5.73 -12.57
C ILE A 139 -12.29 4.30 -13.08
N SER A 140 -13.04 3.37 -12.47
CA SER A 140 -12.89 1.95 -12.71
C SER A 140 -14.19 1.19 -12.44
N VAL A 141 -14.17 -0.10 -12.74
CA VAL A 141 -15.28 -1.00 -12.40
C VAL A 141 -15.28 -1.38 -10.92
N LEU A 142 -14.31 -0.90 -10.14
CA LEU A 142 -14.17 -1.27 -8.72
C LEU A 142 -15.44 -0.93 -7.93
N SER A 143 -16.10 0.18 -8.23
CA SER A 143 -17.33 0.59 -7.55
C SER A 143 -18.44 -0.45 -7.68
N THR A 144 -18.44 -1.24 -8.74
CA THR A 144 -19.43 -2.31 -8.95
C THR A 144 -18.94 -3.68 -8.49
N LYS A 145 -17.63 -3.85 -8.31
CA LYS A 145 -17.01 -5.13 -7.92
C LYS A 145 -16.66 -5.21 -6.43
N TRP A 146 -16.65 -4.06 -5.78
CA TRP A 146 -16.30 -3.96 -4.36
C TRP A 146 -17.48 -4.35 -3.49
N ARG A 147 -17.61 -5.63 -3.19
CA ARG A 147 -18.70 -6.11 -2.32
C ARG A 147 -18.27 -7.34 -1.53
#